data_15ff28430eccd1939a5556f321b3f90e
#
_entry.id   15ff28430eccd1939a5556f321b3f90e
#
_cell.length_a   1.000
_cell.length_b   1.000
_cell.length_c   1.000
_cell.angle_alpha   90.00
_cell.angle_beta   90.00
_cell.angle_gamma   90.00
#
_symmetry.space_group_name_H-M   'P 1'
#
loop_
_entity.id
_entity.type
_entity.pdbx_description
1 polymer ?
#
loop_
_entity_poly.entity_id
_entity_poly.type
_entity_poly.pdbx_seq_one_letter_code
_entity_poly.pdbx_strand_id
1 'polypeptide(L)'
;MPSIRQSAAILLAFSALLAISGGVLLAQQTHNTELLGGPTTIYNDTQNAFTFPAPGIDRHQRLLFFVGDSFFNQNWVIAPASTTARDGIGPLFASRSCAGCHFKDGRGRAPDFDG
;
A
#
# COMPACT_ATOMS: atom_id res chain seq x y z
N MET A 1 -51.36 -19.89 -25.07
CA MET A 1 -50.05 -20.11 -25.70
C MET A 1 -49.55 -18.73 -26.15
N PRO A 2 -48.38 -18.24 -25.71
CA PRO A 2 -47.86 -16.98 -26.18
C PRO A 2 -47.60 -17.01 -27.67
N SER A 3 -47.88 -15.95 -28.38
CA SER A 3 -47.61 -15.88 -29.81
C SER A 3 -46.11 -15.86 -30.09
N ILE A 4 -45.68 -16.38 -31.27
CA ILE A 4 -44.25 -16.41 -31.67
C ILE A 4 -43.60 -15.00 -31.54
N ARG A 5 -44.37 -13.92 -31.77
CA ARG A 5 -43.90 -12.54 -31.62
C ARG A 5 -43.61 -12.16 -30.16
N GLN A 6 -44.42 -12.65 -29.20
CA GLN A 6 -44.20 -12.41 -27.77
C GLN A 6 -42.99 -13.17 -27.25
N SER A 7 -42.76 -14.41 -27.71
CA SER A 7 -41.58 -15.20 -27.37
C SER A 7 -40.29 -14.59 -27.90
N ALA A 8 -40.30 -14.06 -29.13
CA ALA A 8 -39.13 -13.37 -29.68
C ALA A 8 -38.77 -12.08 -28.93
N ALA A 9 -39.79 -11.31 -28.51
CA ALA A 9 -39.56 -10.08 -27.72
C ALA A 9 -38.95 -10.36 -26.34
N ILE A 10 -39.38 -11.43 -25.68
CA ILE A 10 -38.83 -11.88 -24.38
C ILE A 10 -37.39 -12.32 -24.50
N LEU A 11 -37.02 -13.06 -25.54
CA LEU A 11 -35.66 -13.53 -25.78
C LEU A 11 -34.72 -12.36 -26.09
N LEU A 12 -35.15 -11.34 -26.83
CA LEU A 12 -34.37 -10.13 -27.11
C LEU A 12 -34.16 -9.29 -25.85
N ALA A 13 -35.16 -9.17 -24.98
CA ALA A 13 -35.02 -8.47 -23.70
C ALA A 13 -34.02 -9.17 -22.76
N PHE A 14 -34.06 -10.50 -22.70
CA PHE A 14 -33.13 -11.29 -21.88
C PHE A 14 -31.68 -11.18 -22.37
N SER A 15 -31.44 -11.19 -23.68
CA SER A 15 -30.10 -11.03 -24.25
C SER A 15 -29.52 -9.63 -24.00
N ALA A 16 -30.34 -8.59 -24.08
CA ALA A 16 -29.95 -7.22 -23.76
C ALA A 16 -29.57 -7.06 -22.28
N LEU A 17 -30.30 -7.67 -21.36
CA LEU A 17 -30.01 -7.64 -19.92
C LEU A 17 -28.69 -8.32 -19.58
N LEU A 18 -28.39 -9.47 -20.21
CA LEU A 18 -27.12 -10.18 -20.06
C LEU A 18 -25.92 -9.39 -20.59
N ALA A 19 -26.08 -8.65 -21.68
CA ALA A 19 -25.01 -7.82 -22.25
C ALA A 19 -24.66 -6.62 -21.33
N ILE A 20 -25.68 -6.02 -20.69
CA ILE A 20 -25.46 -4.92 -19.76
C ILE A 20 -24.74 -5.39 -18.49
N SER A 21 -25.14 -6.53 -17.93
CA SER A 21 -24.48 -7.08 -16.72
C SER A 21 -23.02 -7.50 -16.99
N GLY A 22 -22.72 -8.05 -18.16
CA GLY A 22 -21.36 -8.39 -18.57
C GLY A 22 -20.45 -7.14 -18.72
N GLY A 23 -20.97 -6.06 -19.26
CA GLY A 23 -20.25 -4.80 -19.41
C GLY A 23 -19.88 -4.13 -18.08
N VAL A 24 -20.76 -4.19 -17.09
CA VAL A 24 -20.49 -3.66 -15.73
C VAL A 24 -19.41 -4.45 -15.01
N LEU A 25 -19.39 -5.77 -15.12
CA LEU A 25 -18.34 -6.60 -14.51
C LEU A 25 -16.97 -6.37 -15.14
N LEU A 26 -16.87 -6.18 -16.44
CA LEU A 26 -15.61 -5.86 -17.12
C LEU A 26 -15.10 -4.45 -16.73
N ALA A 27 -15.97 -3.48 -16.60
CA ALA A 27 -15.60 -2.13 -16.15
C ALA A 27 -15.07 -2.13 -14.71
N GLN A 28 -15.60 -2.97 -13.83
CA GLN A 28 -15.09 -3.10 -12.46
C GLN A 28 -13.71 -3.78 -12.40
N GLN A 29 -13.42 -4.72 -13.29
CA GLN A 29 -12.10 -5.35 -13.37
C GLN A 29 -11.02 -4.41 -13.89
N THR A 30 -11.32 -3.55 -14.86
CA THR A 30 -10.35 -2.57 -15.36
C THR A 30 -9.99 -1.51 -14.32
N HIS A 31 -10.93 -1.12 -13.44
CA HIS A 31 -10.64 -0.16 -12.38
C HIS A 31 -9.69 -0.74 -11.31
N ASN A 32 -9.73 -2.04 -11.05
CA ASN A 32 -8.84 -2.70 -10.08
C ASN A 32 -7.41 -2.95 -10.61
N THR A 33 -7.19 -2.95 -11.91
CA THR A 33 -5.86 -3.16 -12.52
C THR A 33 -4.99 -1.90 -12.50
N GLU A 34 -5.56 -0.73 -12.28
CA GLU A 34 -4.80 0.53 -12.16
C GLU A 34 -4.12 0.69 -10.80
N LEU A 35 -4.55 -0.06 -9.78
CA LEU A 35 -4.01 0.01 -8.44
C LEU A 35 -2.99 -1.12 -8.22
N LEU A 36 -1.71 -0.84 -8.31
CA LEU A 36 -0.64 -1.81 -8.10
C LEU A 36 -0.70 -2.48 -6.71
N GLY A 37 -1.18 -1.75 -5.70
CA GLY A 37 -1.40 -2.27 -4.35
C GLY A 37 -2.74 -2.99 -4.16
N GLY A 38 -3.64 -2.98 -5.15
CA GLY A 38 -4.99 -3.55 -5.04
C GLY A 38 -5.72 -3.05 -3.79
N PRO A 39 -6.33 -3.94 -2.99
CA PRO A 39 -7.06 -3.58 -1.77
C PRO A 39 -6.20 -2.95 -0.67
N THR A 40 -4.86 -3.05 -0.76
CA THR A 40 -3.93 -2.46 0.20
C THR A 40 -3.51 -1.04 -0.17
N THR A 41 -4.02 -0.49 -1.27
CA THR A 41 -3.72 0.87 -1.69
C THR A 41 -4.30 1.89 -0.71
N ILE A 42 -3.45 2.81 -0.25
CA ILE A 42 -3.85 3.98 0.55
C ILE A 42 -3.75 5.21 -0.34
N TYR A 43 -4.84 5.95 -0.44
CA TYR A 43 -4.86 7.22 -1.16
C TYR A 43 -4.40 8.33 -0.22
N ASN A 44 -3.12 8.67 -0.30
CA ASN A 44 -2.54 9.75 0.48
C ASN A 44 -1.43 10.40 -0.34
N ASP A 45 -1.61 11.66 -0.70
CA ASP A 45 -0.67 12.48 -1.47
C ASP A 45 0.19 13.40 -0.58
N THR A 46 0.09 13.25 0.74
CA THR A 46 0.87 14.03 1.69
C THR A 46 2.25 13.43 1.93
N GLN A 47 3.11 14.17 2.62
CA GLN A 47 4.42 13.69 3.07
C GLN A 47 4.37 12.40 3.91
N ASN A 48 3.22 12.09 4.50
CA ASN A 48 3.03 10.91 5.35
C ASN A 48 2.52 9.69 4.58
N ALA A 49 2.51 9.71 3.25
CA ALA A 49 1.95 8.63 2.42
C ALA A 49 2.53 7.25 2.75
N PHE A 50 3.80 7.18 3.15
CA PHE A 50 4.50 5.94 3.45
C PHE A 50 4.54 5.56 4.94
N THR A 51 4.03 6.41 5.85
CA THR A 51 4.05 6.14 7.30
C THR A 51 2.90 5.26 7.78
N PHE A 52 2.02 4.83 6.90
CA PHE A 52 0.83 4.05 7.26
C PHE A 52 1.02 2.56 7.01
N PRO A 53 0.58 1.70 7.94
CA PRO A 53 0.52 0.28 7.70
C PRO A 53 -0.51 -0.04 6.60
N ALA A 54 -0.30 -1.13 5.86
CA ALA A 54 -1.25 -1.57 4.86
C ALA A 54 -2.65 -1.79 5.46
N PRO A 55 -3.73 -1.41 4.77
CA PRO A 55 -5.09 -1.74 5.18
C PRO A 55 -5.31 -3.26 5.28
N GLY A 56 -6.16 -3.68 6.19
CA GLY A 56 -6.54 -5.09 6.32
C GLY A 56 -5.56 -5.98 7.08
N ILE A 57 -4.42 -5.47 7.54
CA ILE A 57 -3.52 -6.23 8.43
C ILE A 57 -4.16 -6.41 9.81
N ASP A 58 -3.87 -7.55 10.45
CA ASP A 58 -4.36 -7.86 11.77
C ASP A 58 -3.66 -7.04 12.88
N ARG A 59 -4.13 -7.20 14.12
CA ARG A 59 -3.57 -6.47 15.27
C ARG A 59 -2.10 -6.79 15.54
N HIS A 60 -1.69 -8.04 15.36
CA HIS A 60 -0.32 -8.47 15.59
C HIS A 60 0.61 -7.91 14.52
N GLN A 61 0.22 -7.99 13.25
CA GLN A 61 0.95 -7.40 12.13
C GLN A 61 1.09 -5.88 12.27
N ARG A 62 0.03 -5.20 12.74
CA ARG A 62 0.06 -3.77 13.03
C ARG A 62 1.06 -3.43 14.14
N LEU A 63 1.12 -4.23 15.20
CA LEU A 63 2.11 -4.06 16.26
C LEU A 63 3.52 -4.22 15.72
N LEU A 64 3.78 -5.27 14.92
CA LEU A 64 5.09 -5.49 14.28
C LEU A 64 5.49 -4.35 13.35
N PHE A 65 4.53 -3.78 12.62
CA PHE A 65 4.76 -2.60 11.79
C PHE A 65 5.29 -1.43 12.63
N PHE A 66 4.64 -1.06 13.71
CA PHE A 66 5.08 0.05 14.56
C PHE A 66 6.38 -0.22 15.30
N VAL A 67 6.64 -1.48 15.66
CA VAL A 67 7.96 -1.87 16.20
C VAL A 67 9.05 -1.65 15.14
N GLY A 68 8.82 -2.11 13.90
CA GLY A 68 9.76 -1.90 12.79
C GLY A 68 9.97 -0.43 12.46
N ASP A 69 8.89 0.34 12.40
CA ASP A 69 8.90 1.79 12.20
C ASP A 69 9.73 2.51 13.29
N SER A 70 9.60 2.08 14.54
CA SER A 70 10.43 2.58 15.64
C SER A 70 11.93 2.32 15.43
N PHE A 71 12.31 1.14 14.93
CA PHE A 71 13.70 0.84 14.58
C PHE A 71 14.21 1.66 13.38
N PHE A 72 13.34 1.95 12.43
CA PHE A 72 13.66 2.75 11.26
C PHE A 72 13.89 4.22 11.60
N ASN A 73 13.05 4.79 12.46
CA ASN A 73 13.03 6.22 12.76
C ASN A 73 14.00 6.63 13.88
N GLN A 74 14.25 5.77 14.86
CA GLN A 74 15.10 6.14 16.00
C GLN A 74 16.60 5.94 15.71
N ASN A 75 17.41 6.74 16.38
CA ASN A 75 18.86 6.66 16.26
C ASN A 75 19.40 5.35 16.80
N TRP A 76 20.26 4.72 16.01
CA TRP A 76 21.09 3.61 16.43
C TRP A 76 22.32 4.11 17.19
N VAL A 77 22.84 3.31 18.10
CA VAL A 77 23.99 3.62 18.89
C VAL A 77 25.16 2.67 18.59
N ILE A 78 26.36 3.14 18.81
CA ILE A 78 27.58 2.33 18.63
C ILE A 78 27.68 1.32 19.76
N ALA A 79 27.93 0.06 19.42
CA ALA A 79 28.18 -0.98 20.40
C ALA A 79 29.56 -0.77 21.09
N PRO A 80 29.70 -1.14 22.38
CA PRO A 80 28.67 -1.66 23.27
C PRO A 80 27.83 -0.54 23.90
N ALA A 81 26.52 -0.73 23.98
CA ALA A 81 25.62 0.23 24.58
C ALA A 81 24.61 -0.45 25.52
N SER A 82 24.08 0.31 26.49
CA SER A 82 23.04 -0.18 27.39
C SER A 82 21.73 -0.50 26.69
N THR A 83 21.53 0.05 25.50
CA THR A 83 20.38 -0.20 24.62
C THR A 83 20.67 -1.32 23.62
N THR A 84 20.84 -2.54 24.11
CA THR A 84 21.25 -3.71 23.30
C THR A 84 20.37 -4.00 22.09
N ALA A 85 19.10 -3.61 22.11
CA ALA A 85 18.19 -3.77 20.97
C ALA A 85 18.47 -2.77 19.82
N ARG A 86 19.30 -1.76 20.03
CA ARG A 86 19.58 -0.67 19.08
C ARG A 86 21.07 -0.40 18.90
N ASP A 87 21.94 -1.27 19.39
CA ASP A 87 23.37 -1.18 19.13
C ASP A 87 23.75 -2.00 17.89
N GLY A 88 24.93 -1.79 17.35
CA GLY A 88 25.50 -2.57 16.27
C GLY A 88 25.62 -1.85 14.94
N ILE A 89 25.02 -0.69 14.75
CA ILE A 89 25.36 0.20 13.63
C ILE A 89 26.65 0.94 14.03
N GLY A 90 27.78 0.46 13.55
CA GLY A 90 29.08 1.04 13.85
C GLY A 90 29.35 2.39 13.17
N PRO A 91 30.56 2.95 13.38
CA PRO A 91 30.95 4.29 12.89
C PRO A 91 31.02 4.40 11.35
N LEU A 92 30.92 3.29 10.64
CA LEU A 92 30.93 3.25 9.17
C LEU A 92 29.54 3.50 8.55
N PHE A 93 28.53 3.73 9.37
CA PHE A 93 27.18 4.03 8.87
C PHE A 93 27.06 5.51 8.48
N ALA A 94 26.53 5.78 7.29
CA ALA A 94 26.39 7.13 6.75
C ALA A 94 25.39 8.01 7.53
N SER A 95 24.48 7.38 8.30
CA SER A 95 23.47 8.07 9.11
C SER A 95 23.18 7.30 10.40
N ARG A 96 22.73 7.99 11.44
CA ARG A 96 22.34 7.37 12.72
C ARG A 96 21.03 6.62 12.68
N SER A 97 20.17 6.92 11.72
CA SER A 97 18.87 6.26 11.53
C SER A 97 18.57 6.12 10.03
N CYS A 98 17.71 5.18 9.68
CA CYS A 98 17.23 5.06 8.30
C CYS A 98 16.44 6.31 7.90
N ALA A 99 15.62 6.86 8.82
CA ALA A 99 14.83 8.06 8.62
C ALA A 99 15.69 9.32 8.37
N GLY A 100 16.98 9.31 8.74
CA GLY A 100 17.90 10.42 8.42
C GLY A 100 18.06 10.65 6.91
N CYS A 101 17.97 9.60 6.10
CA CYS A 101 17.98 9.67 4.64
C CYS A 101 16.59 9.41 4.04
N HIS A 102 15.76 8.59 4.69
CA HIS A 102 14.42 8.21 4.28
C HIS A 102 13.35 8.97 5.07
N PHE A 103 13.25 10.25 4.79
CA PHE A 103 12.33 11.12 5.53
C PHE A 103 10.87 10.65 5.36
N LYS A 104 10.15 10.51 6.50
CA LYS A 104 8.75 10.03 6.52
C LYS A 104 8.58 8.68 5.83
N ASP A 105 9.52 7.77 6.03
CA ASP A 105 9.53 6.41 5.47
C ASP A 105 9.50 6.35 3.93
N GLY A 106 9.73 7.49 3.31
CA GLY A 106 9.69 7.68 1.87
C GLY A 106 11.00 7.32 1.16
N ARG A 107 11.17 7.84 -0.04
CA ARG A 107 12.39 7.65 -0.84
C ARG A 107 13.59 8.27 -0.14
N GLY A 108 14.72 7.59 -0.27
CA GLY A 108 15.99 8.10 0.21
C GLY A 108 16.36 9.45 -0.43
N ARG A 109 16.86 10.34 0.41
CA ARG A 109 17.42 11.62 0.00
C ARG A 109 18.94 11.51 -0.02
N ALA A 110 19.59 12.01 -1.06
CA ALA A 110 21.03 12.15 -1.05
C ALA A 110 21.44 13.08 0.10
N PRO A 111 22.56 12.81 0.80
CA PRO A 111 23.10 13.76 1.76
C PRO A 111 23.39 15.10 1.05
N ASP A 112 23.00 16.20 1.67
CA ASP A 112 23.41 17.53 1.21
C ASP A 112 24.91 17.67 1.53
N PHE A 113 25.74 17.66 0.49
CA PHE A 113 27.18 17.81 0.60
C PHE A 113 27.63 19.27 0.69
N ASP A 114 26.68 20.20 0.64
CA ASP A 114 26.90 21.63 0.81
C ASP A 114 26.89 21.97 2.31
N GLY A 115 27.94 21.55 3.01
CA GLY A 115 28.20 21.89 4.41
C GLY A 115 28.96 23.18 4.57
#